data_7bfdc8422c13e61719a6ba56082953f4
#
_entry.id   7bfdc8422c13e61719a6ba56082953f4
#
_cell.length_a   1.000
_cell.length_b   1.000
_cell.length_c   1.000
_cell.angle_alpha   90.00
_cell.angle_beta   90.00
_cell.angle_gamma   90.00
#
_symmetry.space_group_name_H-M   'P 1'
#
loop_
_entity.id
_entity.type
_entity.pdbx_description
1 polymer ?
#
loop_
_entity_poly.entity_id
_entity_poly.type
_entity_poly.pdbx_seq_one_letter_code
_entity_poly.pdbx_strand_id
1 'polypeptide(L)'
;MEIFENVAFQVALLVVVVFIALFIVSRKIYEQKLRTSIRKGDMDKYGKLLNSFFAVILLEPNRVNLLRAIYSLDINNSKQADLDLAKVNFRRLKGDEKGLYVQTASTIAMNNKDKKLFAQIKSVIDELEKTGNEQIMVKQLQQEYKINKKLYFDFDNTVIDDLKEIIDNCDNEMTKGMMSISLAKAYHLNKQDDMAKKTLNKAKEFVKGSSYESVINDISKNLKFLD
;
A
#
# COMPACT_ATOMS: atom_id res chain seq x y z
N MET A 1 -35.14 32.52 35.03
CA MET A 1 -34.18 31.39 35.02
C MET A 1 -34.13 30.74 33.66
N GLU A 2 -35.24 30.35 33.02
CA GLU A 2 -35.29 29.70 31.70
C GLU A 2 -34.57 30.44 30.54
N ILE A 3 -34.58 31.75 30.49
CA ILE A 3 -33.93 32.54 29.42
C ILE A 3 -32.40 32.42 29.51
N PHE A 4 -31.82 32.38 30.71
CA PHE A 4 -30.38 32.24 30.91
C PHE A 4 -29.90 30.82 30.64
N GLU A 5 -30.69 29.81 30.99
CA GLU A 5 -30.40 28.40 30.65
C GLU A 5 -30.39 28.19 29.14
N ASN A 6 -31.30 28.82 28.40
CA ASN A 6 -31.34 28.74 26.93
C ASN A 6 -30.15 29.46 26.28
N VAL A 7 -29.71 30.63 26.80
CA VAL A 7 -28.52 31.34 26.28
C VAL A 7 -27.23 30.57 26.58
N ALA A 8 -27.07 30.03 27.80
CA ALA A 8 -25.92 29.22 28.15
C ALA A 8 -25.82 27.97 27.27
N PHE A 9 -26.95 27.30 27.01
CA PHE A 9 -27.00 26.14 26.10
C PHE A 9 -26.63 26.51 24.66
N GLN A 10 -27.12 27.64 24.14
CA GLN A 10 -26.79 28.11 22.79
C GLN A 10 -25.31 28.46 22.67
N VAL A 11 -24.71 29.11 23.68
CA VAL A 11 -23.27 29.40 23.71
C VAL A 11 -22.46 28.12 23.75
N ALA A 12 -22.83 27.14 24.58
CA ALA A 12 -22.16 25.83 24.65
C ALA A 12 -22.23 25.10 23.31
N LEU A 13 -23.39 25.10 22.68
CA LEU A 13 -23.56 24.48 21.34
C LEU A 13 -22.68 25.17 20.29
N LEU A 14 -22.62 26.50 20.28
CA LEU A 14 -21.77 27.26 19.37
C LEU A 14 -20.30 26.91 19.56
N VAL A 15 -19.82 26.81 20.80
CA VAL A 15 -18.44 26.42 21.13
C VAL A 15 -18.14 25.02 20.57
N VAL A 16 -19.04 24.06 20.77
CA VAL A 16 -18.88 22.70 20.24
C VAL A 16 -18.79 22.72 18.71
N VAL A 17 -19.67 23.45 18.03
CA VAL A 17 -19.65 23.56 16.57
C VAL A 17 -18.35 24.17 16.06
N VAL A 18 -17.84 25.22 16.72
CA VAL A 18 -16.55 25.85 16.38
C VAL A 18 -15.40 24.85 16.58
N PHE A 19 -15.38 24.11 17.69
CA PHE A 19 -14.35 23.07 17.91
C PHE A 19 -14.38 21.98 16.84
N ILE A 20 -15.56 21.50 16.47
CA ILE A 20 -15.70 20.52 15.39
C ILE A 20 -15.19 21.08 14.05
N ALA A 21 -15.55 22.31 13.73
CA ALA A 21 -15.09 22.97 12.50
C ALA A 21 -13.56 23.11 12.47
N LEU A 22 -12.96 23.57 13.57
CA LEU A 22 -11.50 23.69 13.71
C LEU A 22 -10.81 22.32 13.59
N PHE A 23 -11.38 21.28 14.19
CA PHE A 23 -10.84 19.91 14.08
C PHE A 23 -10.86 19.42 12.64
N ILE A 24 -11.98 19.60 11.92
CA ILE A 24 -12.11 19.19 10.50
C ILE A 24 -11.09 19.94 9.63
N VAL A 25 -10.93 21.24 9.82
CA VAL A 25 -9.98 22.07 9.07
C VAL A 25 -8.54 21.62 9.37
N SER A 26 -8.21 21.43 10.65
CA SER A 26 -6.89 20.96 11.09
C SER A 26 -6.53 19.60 10.50
N ARG A 27 -7.49 18.67 10.47
CA ARG A 27 -7.34 17.35 9.85
C ARG A 27 -7.03 17.47 8.35
N LYS A 28 -7.80 18.28 7.61
CA LYS A 28 -7.57 18.49 6.17
C LYS A 28 -6.19 19.10 5.87
N ILE A 29 -5.78 20.11 6.65
CA ILE A 29 -4.46 20.73 6.52
C ILE A 29 -3.37 19.68 6.79
N TYR A 30 -3.54 18.84 7.80
CA TYR A 30 -2.58 17.80 8.15
C TYR A 30 -2.46 16.74 7.06
N GLU A 31 -3.57 16.22 6.54
CA GLU A 31 -3.60 15.29 5.40
C GLU A 31 -2.93 15.91 4.15
N GLN A 32 -3.16 17.19 3.90
CA GLN A 32 -2.50 17.89 2.78
C GLN A 32 -0.99 18.00 2.98
N LYS A 33 -0.50 18.23 4.20
CA LYS A 33 0.93 18.24 4.52
C LYS A 33 1.57 16.86 4.26
N LEU A 34 0.90 15.77 4.67
CA LEU A 34 1.35 14.41 4.42
C LEU A 34 1.43 14.13 2.91
N ARG A 35 0.35 14.39 2.17
CA ARG A 35 0.32 14.21 0.70
C ARG A 35 1.39 15.04 -0.02
N THR A 36 1.63 16.27 0.45
CA THR A 36 2.64 17.14 -0.14
C THR A 36 4.06 16.62 0.10
N SER A 37 4.33 16.05 1.29
CA SER A 37 5.63 15.44 1.59
C SER A 37 5.91 14.25 0.68
N ILE A 38 4.94 13.33 0.49
CA ILE A 38 5.06 12.21 -0.44
C ILE A 38 5.32 12.72 -1.86
N ARG A 39 4.50 13.66 -2.36
CA ARG A 39 4.62 14.19 -3.72
C ARG A 39 5.97 14.85 -4.01
N LYS A 40 6.59 15.43 -2.97
CA LYS A 40 7.92 16.04 -3.06
C LYS A 40 9.05 15.04 -2.84
N GLY A 41 8.77 13.79 -2.54
CA GLY A 41 9.76 12.78 -2.16
C GLY A 41 10.46 13.05 -0.81
N ASP A 42 9.90 13.94 0.03
CA ASP A 42 10.46 14.31 1.33
C ASP A 42 10.01 13.29 2.38
N MET A 43 10.64 12.11 2.33
CA MET A 43 10.31 10.98 3.21
C MET A 43 10.68 11.24 4.66
N ASP A 44 11.71 12.04 4.94
CA ASP A 44 12.07 12.45 6.30
C ASP A 44 10.97 13.29 6.95
N LYS A 45 10.46 14.26 6.21
CA LYS A 45 9.34 15.08 6.69
C LYS A 45 8.06 14.27 6.83
N TYR A 46 7.79 13.36 5.90
CA TYR A 46 6.65 12.46 5.98
C TYR A 46 6.71 11.61 7.25
N GLY A 47 7.86 10.98 7.52
CA GLY A 47 8.07 10.18 8.74
C GLY A 47 7.94 11.00 10.03
N LYS A 48 8.49 12.23 10.08
CA LYS A 48 8.32 13.13 11.23
C LYS A 48 6.86 13.50 11.46
N LEU A 49 6.10 13.77 10.41
CA LEU A 49 4.66 14.01 10.52
C LEU A 49 3.94 12.79 11.08
N LEU A 50 4.13 11.59 10.51
CA LEU A 50 3.47 10.37 10.98
C LEU A 50 3.79 10.02 12.43
N ASN A 51 4.98 10.37 12.92
CA ASN A 51 5.40 10.09 14.29
C ASN A 51 5.04 11.22 15.27
N SER A 52 4.40 12.30 14.81
CA SER A 52 3.95 13.37 15.67
C SER A 52 2.70 12.98 16.48
N PHE A 53 2.53 13.61 17.65
CA PHE A 53 1.33 13.48 18.47
C PHE A 53 0.05 13.87 17.70
N PHE A 54 0.14 14.86 16.82
CA PHE A 54 -0.99 15.32 16.01
C PHE A 54 -1.50 14.28 15.01
N ALA A 55 -0.63 13.38 14.52
CA ALA A 55 -1.05 12.30 13.64
C ALA A 55 -2.12 11.43 14.30
N VAL A 56 -1.87 11.01 15.55
CA VAL A 56 -2.77 10.11 16.29
C VAL A 56 -4.11 10.77 16.59
N ILE A 57 -4.10 12.08 16.89
CA ILE A 57 -5.33 12.83 17.18
C ILE A 57 -6.15 13.08 15.91
N LEU A 58 -5.48 13.49 14.82
CA LEU A 58 -6.17 13.97 13.62
C LEU A 58 -6.56 12.86 12.64
N LEU A 59 -5.81 11.72 12.60
CA LEU A 59 -5.98 10.68 11.57
C LEU A 59 -6.55 9.36 12.08
N GLU A 60 -6.88 9.22 13.33
CA GLU A 60 -7.20 7.95 13.99
C GLU A 60 -5.98 7.01 14.15
N PRO A 61 -5.78 6.38 15.33
CA PRO A 61 -4.59 5.56 15.60
C PRO A 61 -4.41 4.39 14.63
N ASN A 62 -5.51 3.78 14.21
CA ASN A 62 -5.50 2.62 13.33
C ASN A 62 -4.94 2.96 11.94
N ARG A 63 -5.39 4.08 11.38
CA ARG A 63 -4.90 4.62 10.10
C ARG A 63 -3.43 5.05 10.18
N VAL A 64 -3.05 5.70 11.29
CA VAL A 64 -1.65 6.12 11.51
C VAL A 64 -0.71 4.92 11.53
N ASN A 65 -1.09 3.83 12.21
CA ASN A 65 -0.26 2.62 12.25
C ASN A 65 -0.13 1.98 10.86
N LEU A 66 -1.19 1.95 10.06
CA LEU A 66 -1.12 1.48 8.67
C LEU A 66 -0.18 2.35 7.83
N LEU A 67 -0.29 3.68 7.92
CA LEU A 67 0.59 4.59 7.20
C LEU A 67 2.05 4.49 7.65
N ARG A 68 2.31 4.23 8.94
CA ARG A 68 3.65 3.96 9.47
C ARG A 68 4.22 2.66 8.93
N ALA A 69 3.40 1.61 8.83
CA ALA A 69 3.83 0.34 8.23
C ALA A 69 4.24 0.54 6.76
N ILE A 70 3.44 1.26 5.98
CA ILE A 70 3.76 1.61 4.59
C ILE A 70 5.07 2.41 4.53
N TYR A 71 5.17 3.49 5.32
CA TYR A 71 6.39 4.30 5.38
C TYR A 71 7.63 3.49 5.71
N SER A 72 7.52 2.57 6.68
CA SER A 72 8.63 1.70 7.07
C SER A 72 9.07 0.76 5.95
N LEU A 73 8.16 0.29 5.11
CA LEU A 73 8.49 -0.45 3.88
C LEU A 73 9.23 0.43 2.87
N ASP A 74 8.76 1.66 2.65
CA ASP A 74 9.35 2.60 1.70
C ASP A 74 10.81 2.95 2.04
N ILE A 75 11.15 2.93 3.35
CA ILE A 75 12.54 3.11 3.83
C ILE A 75 13.28 1.78 4.06
N ASN A 76 12.80 0.69 3.48
CA ASN A 76 13.39 -0.66 3.58
C ASN A 76 13.52 -1.21 5.02
N ASN A 77 12.65 -0.80 5.94
CA ASN A 77 12.61 -1.29 7.31
C ASN A 77 11.43 -2.25 7.53
N SER A 78 11.54 -3.46 6.96
CA SER A 78 10.48 -4.48 7.01
C SER A 78 10.13 -4.92 8.44
N LYS A 79 11.10 -4.93 9.37
CA LYS A 79 10.84 -5.28 10.78
C LYS A 79 9.96 -4.24 11.47
N GLN A 80 10.22 -2.95 11.26
CA GLN A 80 9.38 -1.90 11.83
C GLN A 80 8.00 -1.89 11.17
N ALA A 81 7.94 -2.14 9.87
CA ALA A 81 6.68 -2.28 9.14
C ALA A 81 5.77 -3.36 9.75
N ASP A 82 6.33 -4.53 10.07
CA ASP A 82 5.60 -5.62 10.71
C ASP A 82 5.09 -5.23 12.10
N LEU A 83 5.92 -4.59 12.93
CA LEU A 83 5.54 -4.10 14.26
C LEU A 83 4.41 -3.06 14.20
N ASP A 84 4.41 -2.18 13.21
CA ASP A 84 3.37 -1.17 13.05
C ASP A 84 2.10 -1.78 12.47
N LEU A 85 2.21 -2.72 11.53
CA LEU A 85 1.06 -3.43 10.98
C LEU A 85 0.36 -4.29 12.03
N ALA A 86 1.09 -4.91 12.95
CA ALA A 86 0.54 -5.70 14.05
C ALA A 86 -0.37 -4.89 14.99
N LYS A 87 -0.22 -3.55 15.03
CA LYS A 87 -1.09 -2.65 15.79
C LYS A 87 -2.39 -2.29 15.06
N VAL A 88 -2.51 -2.66 13.78
CA VAL A 88 -3.67 -2.31 12.95
C VAL A 88 -4.80 -3.29 13.17
N ASN A 89 -5.96 -2.80 13.59
CA ASN A 89 -7.18 -3.60 13.62
C ASN A 89 -7.87 -3.55 12.25
N PHE A 90 -7.70 -4.60 11.45
CA PHE A 90 -8.26 -4.71 10.10
C PHE A 90 -9.77 -4.41 10.04
N ARG A 91 -10.55 -4.89 11.02
CA ARG A 91 -12.02 -4.71 11.03
C ARG A 91 -12.45 -3.24 11.17
N ARG A 92 -11.58 -2.37 11.68
CA ARG A 92 -11.84 -0.93 11.81
C ARG A 92 -11.41 -0.12 10.58
N LEU A 93 -10.70 -0.73 9.64
CA LEU A 93 -10.34 -0.09 8.38
C LEU A 93 -11.55 0.04 7.47
N LYS A 94 -11.57 1.09 6.63
CA LYS A 94 -12.69 1.43 5.75
C LYS A 94 -12.18 1.56 4.31
N GLY A 95 -13.03 1.16 3.36
CA GLY A 95 -12.79 1.37 1.95
C GLY A 95 -11.39 0.92 1.52
N ASP A 96 -10.70 1.77 0.77
CA ASP A 96 -9.38 1.51 0.21
C ASP A 96 -8.30 1.16 1.26
N GLU A 97 -8.49 1.54 2.53
CA GLU A 97 -7.53 1.21 3.59
C GLU A 97 -7.40 -0.30 3.81
N LYS A 98 -8.46 -1.06 3.57
CA LYS A 98 -8.43 -2.53 3.64
C LYS A 98 -7.56 -3.13 2.54
N GLY A 99 -7.67 -2.59 1.33
CA GLY A 99 -6.79 -2.96 0.23
C GLY A 99 -5.32 -2.66 0.53
N LEU A 100 -5.04 -1.45 1.02
CA LEU A 100 -3.70 -1.04 1.44
C LEU A 100 -3.13 -1.94 2.54
N TYR A 101 -3.95 -2.35 3.52
CA TYR A 101 -3.53 -3.30 4.55
C TYR A 101 -3.10 -4.64 3.95
N VAL A 102 -3.92 -5.21 3.05
CA VAL A 102 -3.61 -6.49 2.39
C VAL A 102 -2.32 -6.40 1.58
N GLN A 103 -2.15 -5.34 0.80
CA GLN A 103 -0.93 -5.12 0.00
C GLN A 103 0.31 -4.93 0.89
N THR A 104 0.19 -4.14 1.97
CA THR A 104 1.28 -3.92 2.94
C THR A 104 1.67 -5.23 3.62
N ALA A 105 0.68 -6.00 4.10
CA ALA A 105 0.91 -7.30 4.72
C ALA A 105 1.56 -8.29 3.75
N SER A 106 1.13 -8.31 2.49
CA SER A 106 1.71 -9.14 1.43
C SER A 106 3.18 -8.79 1.20
N THR A 107 3.51 -7.51 1.10
CA THR A 107 4.89 -7.04 0.92
C THR A 107 5.77 -7.42 2.11
N ILE A 108 5.28 -7.25 3.34
CA ILE A 108 6.00 -7.67 4.56
C ILE A 108 6.24 -9.18 4.54
N ALA A 109 5.21 -9.98 4.23
CA ALA A 109 5.31 -11.43 4.18
C ALA A 109 6.32 -11.91 3.12
N MET A 110 6.33 -11.28 1.95
CA MET A 110 7.30 -11.58 0.88
C MET A 110 8.72 -11.19 1.29
N ASN A 111 8.94 -10.00 1.83
CA ASN A 111 10.26 -9.53 2.25
C ASN A 111 10.86 -10.40 3.39
N ASN A 112 10.00 -10.84 4.31
CA ASN A 112 10.40 -11.65 5.45
C ASN A 112 10.36 -13.16 5.13
N LYS A 113 9.91 -13.57 3.94
CA LYS A 113 9.63 -14.96 3.55
C LYS A 113 8.69 -15.68 4.53
N ASP A 114 7.75 -14.93 5.12
CA ASP A 114 6.81 -15.40 6.15
C ASP A 114 5.57 -16.05 5.52
N LYS A 115 5.64 -17.38 5.34
CA LYS A 115 4.52 -18.18 4.80
C LYS A 115 3.27 -18.13 5.69
N LYS A 116 3.43 -17.97 7.02
CA LYS A 116 2.30 -17.95 7.96
C LYS A 116 1.52 -16.65 7.82
N LEU A 117 2.21 -15.51 7.83
CA LEU A 117 1.58 -14.22 7.58
C LEU A 117 0.92 -14.20 6.20
N PHE A 118 1.59 -14.72 5.16
CA PHE A 118 1.03 -14.79 3.82
C PHE A 118 -0.26 -15.63 3.76
N ALA A 119 -0.30 -16.78 4.44
CA ALA A 119 -1.51 -17.59 4.52
C ALA A 119 -2.67 -16.87 5.25
N GLN A 120 -2.40 -16.05 6.27
CA GLN A 120 -3.40 -15.25 6.96
C GLN A 120 -4.04 -14.21 6.04
N ILE A 121 -3.28 -13.65 5.09
CA ILE A 121 -3.78 -12.68 4.11
C ILE A 121 -4.92 -13.29 3.27
N LYS A 122 -4.81 -14.57 2.90
CA LYS A 122 -5.90 -15.26 2.20
C LYS A 122 -7.21 -15.18 2.98
N SER A 123 -7.16 -15.45 4.28
CA SER A 123 -8.36 -15.40 5.14
C SER A 123 -8.96 -13.99 5.19
N VAL A 124 -8.11 -12.96 5.17
CA VAL A 124 -8.54 -11.55 5.13
C VAL A 124 -9.22 -11.22 3.79
N ILE A 125 -8.68 -11.67 2.68
CA ILE A 125 -9.28 -11.48 1.34
C ILE A 125 -10.63 -12.21 1.28
N ASP A 126 -10.72 -13.44 1.80
CA ASP A 126 -11.97 -14.21 1.84
C ASP A 126 -13.03 -13.55 2.74
N GLU A 127 -12.62 -12.88 3.83
CA GLU A 127 -13.52 -12.07 4.66
C GLU A 127 -14.05 -10.86 3.89
N LEU A 128 -13.20 -10.18 3.11
CA LEU A 128 -13.61 -9.06 2.25
C LEU A 128 -14.62 -9.50 1.18
N GLU A 129 -14.39 -10.64 0.54
CA GLU A 129 -15.29 -11.19 -0.48
C GLU A 129 -16.70 -11.42 0.07
N LYS A 130 -16.80 -11.98 1.28
CA LYS A 130 -18.09 -12.25 1.95
C LYS A 130 -18.88 -10.99 2.28
N THR A 131 -18.23 -9.84 2.42
CA THR A 131 -18.94 -8.59 2.69
C THR A 131 -19.68 -8.04 1.48
N GLY A 132 -19.40 -8.56 0.27
CA GLY A 132 -20.03 -8.15 -0.98
C GLY A 132 -19.70 -6.72 -1.45
N ASN A 133 -18.93 -5.97 -0.66
CA ASN A 133 -18.49 -4.62 -1.00
C ASN A 133 -17.18 -4.67 -1.79
N GLU A 134 -17.00 -3.70 -2.70
CA GLU A 134 -15.73 -3.48 -3.41
C GLU A 134 -15.25 -4.70 -4.23
N GLN A 135 -16.15 -5.37 -4.93
CA GLN A 135 -15.87 -6.59 -5.70
C GLN A 135 -14.68 -6.48 -6.67
N ILE A 136 -14.47 -5.30 -7.27
CA ILE A 136 -13.34 -5.06 -8.19
C ILE A 136 -12.02 -5.15 -7.42
N MET A 137 -11.93 -4.46 -6.28
CA MET A 137 -10.74 -4.50 -5.42
C MET A 137 -10.46 -5.93 -4.93
N VAL A 138 -11.49 -6.66 -4.49
CA VAL A 138 -11.33 -8.04 -3.99
C VAL A 138 -10.78 -8.95 -5.09
N LYS A 139 -11.29 -8.86 -6.33
CA LYS A 139 -10.75 -9.63 -7.47
C LYS A 139 -9.29 -9.31 -7.74
N GLN A 140 -8.91 -8.03 -7.68
CA GLN A 140 -7.52 -7.61 -7.85
C GLN A 140 -6.63 -8.20 -6.75
N LEU A 141 -7.04 -8.10 -5.48
CA LEU A 141 -6.29 -8.67 -4.36
C LEU A 141 -6.15 -10.20 -4.45
N GLN A 142 -7.19 -10.91 -4.90
CA GLN A 142 -7.14 -12.35 -5.14
C GLN A 142 -6.12 -12.70 -6.24
N GLN A 143 -6.12 -11.93 -7.33
CA GLN A 143 -5.17 -12.11 -8.43
C GLN A 143 -3.74 -11.83 -7.98
N GLU A 144 -3.50 -10.70 -7.29
CA GLU A 144 -2.18 -10.37 -6.72
C GLU A 144 -1.71 -11.45 -5.73
N TYR A 145 -2.57 -11.93 -4.86
CA TYR A 145 -2.26 -13.00 -3.92
C TYR A 145 -1.83 -14.29 -4.66
N LYS A 146 -2.56 -14.68 -5.69
CA LYS A 146 -2.26 -15.88 -6.49
C LYS A 146 -0.90 -15.78 -7.18
N ILE A 147 -0.62 -14.64 -7.81
CA ILE A 147 0.68 -14.36 -8.46
C ILE A 147 1.82 -14.37 -7.43
N ASN A 148 1.66 -13.63 -6.33
CA ASN A 148 2.67 -13.56 -5.29
C ASN A 148 2.94 -14.91 -4.63
N LYS A 149 1.91 -15.76 -4.44
CA LYS A 149 2.06 -17.11 -3.94
C LYS A 149 2.94 -17.94 -4.84
N LYS A 150 2.63 -17.98 -6.15
CA LYS A 150 3.42 -18.72 -7.15
C LYS A 150 4.86 -18.21 -7.23
N LEU A 151 5.05 -16.89 -7.23
CA LEU A 151 6.35 -16.26 -7.46
C LEU A 151 7.29 -16.33 -6.25
N TYR A 152 6.79 -16.09 -5.04
CA TYR A 152 7.65 -15.92 -3.86
C TYR A 152 7.66 -17.12 -2.91
N PHE A 153 6.66 -17.99 -2.97
CA PHE A 153 6.51 -19.09 -2.01
C PHE A 153 6.50 -20.48 -2.61
N ASP A 154 5.83 -20.65 -3.76
CA ASP A 154 5.72 -21.96 -4.42
C ASP A 154 6.80 -22.13 -5.50
N PHE A 155 7.39 -21.04 -6.02
CA PHE A 155 8.32 -21.01 -7.14
C PHE A 155 7.77 -21.76 -8.37
N ASP A 156 6.48 -21.53 -8.67
CA ASP A 156 5.75 -22.19 -9.73
C ASP A 156 5.93 -21.45 -11.07
N ASN A 157 6.53 -22.13 -12.04
CA ASN A 157 6.85 -21.55 -13.35
C ASN A 157 5.63 -21.13 -14.17
N THR A 158 4.44 -21.66 -13.85
CA THR A 158 3.19 -21.26 -14.53
C THR A 158 2.85 -19.79 -14.30
N VAL A 159 3.47 -19.13 -13.29
CA VAL A 159 3.35 -17.70 -13.05
C VAL A 159 3.79 -16.85 -14.24
N ILE A 160 4.71 -17.36 -15.07
CA ILE A 160 5.19 -16.67 -16.29
C ILE A 160 4.05 -16.48 -17.27
N ASP A 161 3.24 -17.52 -17.50
CA ASP A 161 2.13 -17.44 -18.43
C ASP A 161 0.97 -16.62 -17.85
N ASP A 162 0.67 -16.78 -16.56
CA ASP A 162 -0.31 -15.94 -15.87
C ASP A 162 0.06 -14.43 -15.99
N LEU A 163 1.33 -14.07 -15.80
CA LEU A 163 1.79 -12.67 -15.89
C LEU A 163 1.75 -12.13 -17.33
N LYS A 164 2.09 -12.94 -18.33
CA LYS A 164 1.95 -12.55 -19.74
C LYS A 164 0.49 -12.25 -20.08
N GLU A 165 -0.42 -13.14 -19.70
CA GLU A 165 -1.85 -12.95 -19.93
C GLU A 165 -2.36 -11.65 -19.29
N ILE A 166 -1.93 -11.35 -18.04
CA ILE A 166 -2.29 -10.10 -17.36
C ILE A 166 -1.76 -8.88 -18.11
N ILE A 167 -0.48 -8.91 -18.55
CA ILE A 167 0.16 -7.81 -19.26
C ILE A 167 -0.54 -7.56 -20.61
N ASP A 168 -0.85 -8.63 -21.34
CA ASP A 168 -1.47 -8.53 -22.66
C ASP A 168 -2.91 -8.00 -22.58
N ASN A 169 -3.64 -8.31 -21.52
CA ASN A 169 -5.02 -7.88 -21.29
C ASN A 169 -5.16 -6.57 -20.49
N CYS A 170 -4.06 -5.95 -20.09
CA CYS A 170 -4.07 -4.71 -19.30
C CYS A 170 -4.02 -3.49 -20.22
N ASP A 171 -4.91 -2.52 -20.04
CA ASP A 171 -4.88 -1.26 -20.81
C ASP A 171 -4.00 -0.19 -20.17
N ASN A 172 -3.67 -0.32 -18.89
CA ASN A 172 -2.91 0.68 -18.15
C ASN A 172 -1.40 0.45 -18.27
N GLU A 173 -0.70 1.34 -18.96
CA GLU A 173 0.74 1.27 -19.20
C GLU A 173 1.57 1.14 -17.90
N MET A 174 1.22 1.91 -16.86
CA MET A 174 1.92 1.83 -15.57
C MET A 174 1.77 0.43 -14.95
N THR A 175 0.58 -0.13 -15.00
CA THR A 175 0.31 -1.50 -14.50
C THR A 175 1.06 -2.53 -15.34
N LYS A 176 1.10 -2.39 -16.67
CA LYS A 176 1.94 -3.24 -17.54
C LYS A 176 3.40 -3.21 -17.13
N GLY A 177 3.94 -2.02 -16.87
CA GLY A 177 5.32 -1.84 -16.44
C GLY A 177 5.59 -2.56 -15.12
N MET A 178 4.73 -2.39 -14.13
CA MET A 178 4.87 -3.05 -12.82
C MET A 178 4.76 -4.58 -12.94
N MET A 179 3.78 -5.10 -13.69
CA MET A 179 3.66 -6.54 -13.92
C MET A 179 4.84 -7.11 -14.71
N SER A 180 5.44 -6.32 -15.60
CA SER A 180 6.66 -6.72 -16.32
C SER A 180 7.88 -6.86 -15.40
N ILE A 181 7.97 -6.10 -14.30
CA ILE A 181 9.01 -6.32 -13.28
C ILE A 181 8.81 -7.69 -12.62
N SER A 182 7.57 -8.03 -12.26
CA SER A 182 7.24 -9.35 -11.69
C SER A 182 7.54 -10.49 -12.68
N LEU A 183 7.26 -10.28 -13.97
CA LEU A 183 7.59 -11.23 -15.03
C LEU A 183 9.12 -11.39 -15.21
N ALA A 184 9.87 -10.29 -15.13
CA ALA A 184 11.34 -10.34 -15.16
C ALA A 184 11.90 -11.11 -13.96
N LYS A 185 11.33 -10.91 -12.76
CA LYS A 185 11.67 -11.70 -11.58
C LYS A 185 11.38 -13.18 -11.79
N ALA A 186 10.22 -13.53 -12.33
CA ALA A 186 9.87 -14.92 -12.63
C ALA A 186 10.89 -15.57 -13.60
N TYR A 187 11.30 -14.85 -14.64
CA TYR A 187 12.34 -15.34 -15.55
C TYR A 187 13.70 -15.49 -14.85
N HIS A 188 14.10 -14.52 -14.04
CA HIS A 188 15.37 -14.57 -13.31
C HIS A 188 15.43 -15.77 -12.35
N LEU A 189 14.39 -15.99 -11.55
CA LEU A 189 14.30 -17.15 -10.65
C LEU A 189 14.35 -18.49 -11.41
N ASN A 190 13.92 -18.50 -12.67
CA ASN A 190 14.02 -19.65 -13.58
C ASN A 190 15.34 -19.69 -14.38
N LYS A 191 16.35 -18.88 -13.99
CA LYS A 191 17.66 -18.82 -14.66
C LYS A 191 17.59 -18.41 -16.13
N GLN A 192 16.57 -17.66 -16.51
CA GLN A 192 16.34 -17.12 -17.85
C GLN A 192 16.67 -15.61 -17.89
N ASP A 193 17.89 -15.25 -17.52
CA ASP A 193 18.34 -13.88 -17.35
C ASP A 193 18.20 -13.01 -18.61
N ASP A 194 18.40 -13.59 -19.79
CA ASP A 194 18.22 -12.88 -21.06
C ASP A 194 16.76 -12.47 -21.28
N MET A 195 15.81 -13.36 -20.91
CA MET A 195 14.39 -13.03 -20.96
C MET A 195 14.02 -12.00 -19.91
N ALA A 196 14.60 -12.07 -18.70
CA ALA A 196 14.42 -11.07 -17.66
C ALA A 196 14.86 -9.68 -18.14
N LYS A 197 16.06 -9.55 -18.72
CA LYS A 197 16.58 -8.29 -19.30
C LYS A 197 15.70 -7.76 -20.42
N LYS A 198 15.28 -8.61 -21.34
CA LYS A 198 14.38 -8.24 -22.44
C LYS A 198 13.04 -7.72 -21.93
N THR A 199 12.50 -8.34 -20.88
CA THR A 199 11.25 -7.92 -20.23
C THR A 199 11.40 -6.58 -19.53
N LEU A 200 12.52 -6.35 -18.81
CA LEU A 200 12.81 -5.05 -18.17
C LEU A 200 12.97 -3.93 -19.19
N ASN A 201 13.56 -4.19 -20.35
CA ASN A 201 13.67 -3.18 -21.42
C ASN A 201 12.28 -2.79 -21.95
N LYS A 202 11.35 -3.74 -22.12
CA LYS A 202 9.96 -3.40 -22.48
C LYS A 202 9.27 -2.64 -21.35
N ALA A 203 9.48 -3.04 -20.08
CA ALA A 203 8.90 -2.36 -18.93
C ALA A 203 9.28 -0.87 -18.88
N LYS A 204 10.51 -0.49 -19.26
CA LYS A 204 10.95 0.92 -19.33
C LYS A 204 10.08 1.76 -20.26
N GLU A 205 9.67 1.20 -21.39
CA GLU A 205 8.84 1.91 -22.36
C GLU A 205 7.49 2.27 -21.74
N PHE A 206 6.90 1.34 -20.97
CA PHE A 206 5.61 1.53 -20.29
C PHE A 206 5.65 2.57 -19.17
N VAL A 207 6.77 2.69 -18.45
CA VAL A 207 6.88 3.59 -17.28
C VAL A 207 7.69 4.84 -17.53
N LYS A 208 7.99 5.16 -18.78
CA LYS A 208 8.83 6.29 -19.19
C LYS A 208 8.35 7.61 -18.55
N GLY A 209 9.27 8.34 -17.95
CA GLY A 209 8.98 9.62 -17.27
C GLY A 209 8.36 9.47 -15.87
N SER A 210 8.18 8.25 -15.37
CA SER A 210 7.71 8.00 -13.99
C SER A 210 8.88 7.72 -13.04
N SER A 211 8.60 7.72 -11.73
CA SER A 211 9.57 7.31 -10.70
C SER A 211 10.02 5.85 -10.83
N TYR A 212 9.23 4.99 -11.47
CA TYR A 212 9.58 3.59 -11.69
C TYR A 212 10.64 3.39 -12.77
N GLU A 213 10.86 4.36 -13.65
CA GLU A 213 11.90 4.27 -14.67
C GLU A 213 13.30 4.11 -14.05
N SER A 214 13.59 4.87 -12.98
CA SER A 214 14.85 4.73 -12.24
C SER A 214 15.02 3.37 -11.61
N VAL A 215 13.95 2.84 -11.00
CA VAL A 215 13.94 1.51 -10.36
C VAL A 215 14.25 0.42 -11.39
N ILE A 216 13.58 0.44 -12.55
CA ILE A 216 13.83 -0.54 -13.62
C ILE A 216 15.25 -0.41 -14.16
N ASN A 217 15.79 0.81 -14.26
CA ASN A 217 17.16 1.03 -14.68
C ASN A 217 18.16 0.36 -13.72
N ASP A 218 17.95 0.48 -12.43
CA ASP A 218 18.84 -0.11 -11.43
C ASP A 218 18.72 -1.64 -11.40
N ILE A 219 17.52 -2.19 -11.49
CA ILE A 219 17.30 -3.64 -11.63
C ILE A 219 17.98 -4.17 -12.91
N SER A 220 17.87 -3.44 -14.03
CA SER A 220 18.48 -3.87 -15.30
C SER A 220 20.00 -3.90 -15.26
N LYS A 221 20.64 -3.05 -14.46
CA LYS A 221 22.10 -3.07 -14.24
C LYS A 221 22.53 -4.24 -13.35
N ASN A 222 21.69 -4.64 -12.42
CA ASN A 222 21.99 -5.71 -11.48
C ASN A 222 20.73 -6.54 -11.17
N LEU A 223 20.60 -7.68 -11.85
CA LEU A 223 19.45 -8.58 -11.68
C LEU A 223 19.32 -9.17 -10.27
N LYS A 224 20.38 -9.10 -9.42
CA LYS A 224 20.28 -9.51 -8.01
C LYS A 224 19.23 -8.73 -7.21
N PHE A 225 18.77 -7.58 -7.70
CA PHE A 225 17.63 -6.88 -7.10
C PHE A 225 16.30 -7.62 -7.33
N LEU A 226 16.30 -8.68 -8.13
CA LEU A 226 15.15 -9.56 -8.34
C LEU A 226 15.14 -10.80 -7.43
N ASP A 227 16.19 -11.08 -6.65
CA ASP A 227 16.32 -12.23 -5.72
C ASP A 227 15.30 -12.23 -4.55
#